data_75d782dfd1c8fe5a069967e6da2fcf49
#
_entry.id   75d782dfd1c8fe5a069967e6da2fcf49
#
_cell.length_a   1.000
_cell.length_b   1.000
_cell.length_c   1.000
_cell.angle_alpha   90.00
_cell.angle_beta   90.00
_cell.angle_gamma   90.00
#
_symmetry.space_group_name_H-M   'P 1'
#
loop_
_entity.id
_entity.type
_entity.pdbx_description
1 polymer ?
#
loop_
_entity_poly.entity_id
_entity_poly.type
_entity_poly.pdbx_seq_one_letter_code
_entity_poly.pdbx_strand_id
1 'polypeptide(L)'
;MKVDFLVVGLGIAGMTFIEQLRRFDRSFVVYENRSQNSSLVAGGLYNPVVLKRFTPVWNTKEQLDYALPFYKDLEQTFGKQYDFPIDILRIFKSVEEQNNWFACADHPTLSEFMVPEVFPNTITHIKAPLGFGKIQKAGKVEIGVLIADYRNKLNAEGTLQKKEFHYDELIEKDNRIFYDDYEVKHLIFCEGYGLQVNPYFNFLPLQGLKGEVLDIYAPELKLESMIKSSVFLLPLGDDLYKVGATFNKDIKDSEPTAEGREELINNLNEFLDTPYEVTGHYAGMRPTVKDRRPLLGEHPIHKNFYIFNGMGTRGVMLAPLMAQKLYEYIENGVSLPGETDIKRFRKYSRLAYSAQKY
;
A
#
# COMPACT_ATOMS: atom_id res chain seq x y z
N MET A 1 9.95 9.28 -29.72
CA MET A 1 10.31 10.29 -28.68
C MET A 1 11.34 9.67 -27.73
N LYS A 2 12.32 10.48 -27.20
CA LYS A 2 13.26 9.95 -26.19
C LYS A 2 12.78 10.37 -24.80
N VAL A 3 12.73 9.40 -23.87
CA VAL A 3 12.40 9.60 -22.46
C VAL A 3 13.37 8.84 -21.57
N ASP A 4 13.61 9.34 -20.35
CA ASP A 4 14.47 8.64 -19.40
C ASP A 4 13.80 7.39 -18.84
N PHE A 5 12.49 7.48 -18.53
CA PHE A 5 11.77 6.41 -17.84
C PHE A 5 10.43 6.09 -18.54
N LEU A 6 10.13 4.79 -18.61
CA LEU A 6 8.79 4.27 -18.85
C LEU A 6 8.32 3.56 -17.59
N VAL A 7 7.16 3.97 -17.06
CA VAL A 7 6.56 3.39 -15.84
C VAL A 7 5.30 2.63 -16.21
N VAL A 8 5.22 1.37 -15.83
CA VAL A 8 4.04 0.52 -16.06
C VAL A 8 3.25 0.37 -14.77
N GLY A 9 2.04 0.92 -14.74
CA GLY A 9 1.13 0.94 -13.60
C GLY A 9 1.16 2.24 -12.80
N LEU A 10 -0.03 2.75 -12.48
CA LEU A 10 -0.26 3.99 -11.72
C LEU A 10 -1.05 3.71 -10.42
N GLY A 11 -0.61 2.72 -9.67
CA GLY A 11 -0.98 2.55 -8.27
C GLY A 11 -0.08 3.40 -7.37
N ILE A 12 -0.09 3.13 -6.06
CA ILE A 12 0.75 3.85 -5.10
C ILE A 12 2.25 3.75 -5.42
N ALA A 13 2.73 2.60 -5.88
CA ALA A 13 4.12 2.41 -6.28
C ALA A 13 4.48 3.32 -7.48
N GLY A 14 3.72 3.23 -8.57
CA GLY A 14 3.96 4.06 -9.76
C GLY A 14 3.90 5.55 -9.44
N MET A 15 2.86 6.00 -8.75
CA MET A 15 2.70 7.41 -8.37
C MET A 15 3.91 7.93 -7.54
N THR A 16 4.34 7.19 -6.52
CA THR A 16 5.45 7.62 -5.67
C THR A 16 6.78 7.62 -6.41
N PHE A 17 6.98 6.69 -7.36
CA PHE A 17 8.19 6.68 -8.18
C PHE A 17 8.20 7.84 -9.21
N ILE A 18 7.08 8.11 -9.86
CA ILE A 18 6.95 9.25 -10.79
C ILE A 18 7.23 10.57 -10.05
N GLU A 19 6.83 10.69 -8.80
CA GLU A 19 7.12 11.88 -8.02
C GLU A 19 8.62 12.06 -7.74
N GLN A 20 9.39 10.96 -7.59
CA GLN A 20 10.85 11.04 -7.57
C GLN A 20 11.40 11.53 -8.91
N LEU A 21 10.86 11.05 -10.04
CA LEU A 21 11.27 11.50 -11.37
C LEU A 21 11.04 13.01 -11.54
N ARG A 22 9.91 13.53 -11.06
CA ARG A 22 9.61 14.97 -11.07
C ARG A 22 10.57 15.79 -10.23
N ARG A 23 10.89 15.32 -9.03
CA ARG A 23 11.84 16.00 -8.12
C ARG A 23 13.22 16.21 -8.73
N PHE A 24 13.59 15.36 -9.69
CA PHE A 24 14.90 15.37 -10.35
C PHE A 24 14.81 15.69 -11.85
N ASP A 25 13.72 16.30 -12.31
CA ASP A 25 13.51 16.74 -13.68
C ASP A 25 13.78 15.64 -14.74
N ARG A 26 13.38 14.40 -14.43
CA ARG A 26 13.50 13.27 -15.36
C ARG A 26 12.29 13.18 -16.27
N SER A 27 12.54 12.99 -17.56
CA SER A 27 11.48 12.74 -18.54
C SER A 27 10.90 11.33 -18.39
N PHE A 28 9.57 11.21 -18.50
CA PHE A 28 8.91 9.92 -18.36
C PHE A 28 7.62 9.81 -19.15
N VAL A 29 7.20 8.57 -19.38
CA VAL A 29 5.87 8.19 -19.88
C VAL A 29 5.30 7.09 -18.98
N VAL A 30 3.98 7.09 -18.79
CA VAL A 30 3.28 6.15 -17.90
C VAL A 30 2.26 5.36 -18.71
N TYR A 31 2.24 4.03 -18.58
CA TYR A 31 1.23 3.14 -19.17
C TYR A 31 0.33 2.59 -18.06
N GLU A 32 -0.99 2.74 -18.22
CA GLU A 32 -1.96 2.27 -17.23
C GLU A 32 -3.30 1.92 -17.86
N ASN A 33 -3.79 0.69 -17.62
CA ASN A 33 -5.08 0.17 -18.10
C ASN A 33 -6.14 0.04 -17.00
N ARG A 34 -5.87 0.44 -15.75
CA ARG A 34 -6.73 0.29 -14.55
C ARG A 34 -7.09 -1.16 -14.19
N SER A 35 -6.32 -2.13 -14.61
CA SER A 35 -6.57 -3.55 -14.28
C SER A 35 -6.38 -3.86 -12.78
N GLN A 36 -5.67 -3.00 -12.04
CA GLN A 36 -5.38 -3.19 -10.62
C GLN A 36 -6.04 -2.09 -9.78
N ASN A 37 -6.80 -2.48 -8.75
CA ASN A 37 -7.58 -1.56 -7.93
C ASN A 37 -7.17 -1.49 -6.44
N SER A 38 -6.12 -2.23 -6.03
CA SER A 38 -5.75 -2.37 -4.61
C SER A 38 -5.57 -1.03 -3.89
N SER A 39 -4.96 -0.04 -4.55
CA SER A 39 -4.75 1.29 -3.99
C SER A 39 -6.04 2.10 -3.88
N LEU A 40 -7.04 1.80 -4.70
CA LEU A 40 -8.34 2.49 -4.69
C LEU A 40 -9.27 1.94 -3.61
N VAL A 41 -9.20 0.63 -3.35
CA VAL A 41 -10.01 -0.07 -2.34
C VAL A 41 -9.42 0.10 -0.94
N ALA A 42 -8.11 0.31 -0.83
CA ALA A 42 -7.42 0.44 0.46
C ALA A 42 -7.98 1.58 1.30
N GLY A 43 -8.08 1.37 2.62
CA GLY A 43 -8.44 2.42 3.57
C GLY A 43 -7.38 3.52 3.73
N GLY A 44 -6.26 3.43 3.03
CA GLY A 44 -5.19 4.44 3.08
C GLY A 44 -4.47 4.55 4.42
N LEU A 45 -4.67 3.59 5.32
CA LEU A 45 -4.17 3.65 6.70
C LEU A 45 -2.64 3.54 6.77
N TYR A 46 -2.05 4.42 7.58
CA TYR A 46 -0.72 4.22 8.11
C TYR A 46 -0.78 4.01 9.63
N ASN A 47 -0.11 2.97 10.07
CA ASN A 47 -0.08 2.53 11.45
C ASN A 47 1.32 1.99 11.79
N PRO A 48 2.02 2.61 12.76
CA PRO A 48 3.37 2.21 13.12
C PRO A 48 3.48 0.87 13.86
N VAL A 49 2.36 0.32 14.35
CA VAL A 49 2.32 -0.86 15.21
C VAL A 49 1.57 -2.02 14.57
N VAL A 50 2.13 -3.22 14.64
CA VAL A 50 1.43 -4.47 14.30
C VAL A 50 0.51 -4.85 15.47
N LEU A 51 -0.75 -4.37 15.44
CA LEU A 51 -1.70 -4.48 16.56
C LEU A 51 -2.06 -5.91 16.99
N LYS A 52 -1.78 -6.93 16.18
CA LYS A 52 -1.98 -8.33 16.58
C LYS A 52 -0.92 -8.84 17.57
N ARG A 53 0.26 -8.23 17.60
CA ARG A 53 1.43 -8.70 18.35
C ARG A 53 2.07 -7.59 19.18
N PHE A 54 1.59 -6.36 19.06
CA PHE A 54 2.19 -5.16 19.63
C PHE A 54 3.69 -5.03 19.33
N THR A 55 4.03 -5.22 18.06
CA THR A 55 5.42 -5.10 17.59
C THR A 55 5.53 -3.94 16.60
N PRO A 56 6.70 -3.30 16.50
CA PRO A 56 6.87 -2.23 15.52
C PRO A 56 6.72 -2.78 14.10
N VAL A 57 6.20 -1.96 13.22
CA VAL A 57 6.32 -2.20 11.79
C VAL A 57 7.79 -2.07 11.39
N TRP A 58 8.23 -2.84 10.43
CA TRP A 58 9.60 -2.78 9.91
C TRP A 58 9.96 -1.36 9.47
N ASN A 59 11.07 -0.82 9.98
CA ASN A 59 11.56 0.54 9.71
C ASN A 59 10.50 1.64 9.83
N THR A 60 9.54 1.48 10.75
CA THR A 60 8.35 2.34 10.81
C THR A 60 8.69 3.82 10.96
N LYS A 61 9.69 4.15 11.80
CA LYS A 61 10.10 5.53 12.01
C LYS A 61 10.64 6.16 10.73
N GLU A 62 11.62 5.52 10.08
CA GLU A 62 12.20 6.01 8.82
C GLU A 62 11.14 6.18 7.73
N GLN A 63 10.18 5.23 7.67
CA GLN A 63 9.09 5.30 6.71
C GLN A 63 8.17 6.48 6.95
N LEU A 64 7.76 6.74 8.21
CA LEU A 64 6.86 7.85 8.54
C LEU A 64 7.58 9.20 8.40
N ASP A 65 8.83 9.29 8.85
CA ASP A 65 9.64 10.51 8.74
C ASP A 65 9.81 10.94 7.26
N TYR A 66 9.78 9.99 6.32
CA TYR A 66 9.82 10.29 4.88
C TYR A 66 8.43 10.46 4.25
N ALA A 67 7.48 9.60 4.60
CA ALA A 67 6.17 9.55 3.95
C ALA A 67 5.29 10.76 4.29
N LEU A 68 5.29 11.22 5.54
CA LEU A 68 4.42 12.35 5.93
C LEU A 68 4.82 13.66 5.23
N PRO A 69 6.11 14.07 5.20
CA PRO A 69 6.52 15.19 4.39
C PRO A 69 6.22 15.02 2.89
N PHE A 70 6.40 13.81 2.35
CA PHE A 70 6.08 13.50 0.96
C PHE A 70 4.61 13.79 0.61
N TYR A 71 3.66 13.35 1.46
CA TYR A 71 2.24 13.64 1.23
C TYR A 71 1.93 15.12 1.41
N LYS A 72 2.58 15.79 2.34
CA LYS A 72 2.43 17.23 2.53
C LYS A 72 2.89 18.05 1.31
N ASP A 73 3.98 17.63 0.66
CA ASP A 73 4.44 18.24 -0.59
C ASP A 73 3.40 18.07 -1.71
N LEU A 74 2.76 16.87 -1.78
CA LEU A 74 1.67 16.62 -2.73
C LEU A 74 0.44 17.47 -2.42
N GLU A 75 0.07 17.65 -1.16
CA GLU A 75 -1.01 18.55 -0.75
C GLU A 75 -0.77 19.97 -1.23
N GLN A 76 0.45 20.47 -1.09
CA GLN A 76 0.83 21.80 -1.61
C GLN A 76 0.74 21.84 -3.14
N THR A 77 1.18 20.80 -3.83
CA THR A 77 1.16 20.70 -5.30
C THR A 77 -0.27 20.74 -5.85
N PHE A 78 -1.21 20.08 -5.18
CA PHE A 78 -2.60 19.96 -5.62
C PHE A 78 -3.55 20.99 -4.97
N GLY A 79 -3.09 21.71 -3.93
CA GLY A 79 -3.93 22.63 -3.15
C GLY A 79 -5.07 21.92 -2.40
N LYS A 80 -4.87 20.67 -2.00
CA LYS A 80 -5.89 19.81 -1.41
C LYS A 80 -5.31 18.90 -0.32
N GLN A 81 -6.03 18.72 0.77
CA GLN A 81 -5.62 17.83 1.83
C GLN A 81 -5.86 16.34 1.45
N TYR A 82 -4.87 15.51 1.69
CA TYR A 82 -4.92 14.05 1.49
C TYR A 82 -4.54 13.28 2.75
N ASP A 83 -3.67 13.82 3.60
CA ASP A 83 -3.27 13.20 4.86
C ASP A 83 -4.14 13.70 6.02
N PHE A 84 -4.74 12.75 6.74
CA PHE A 84 -5.59 12.97 7.89
C PHE A 84 -5.03 12.17 9.07
N PRO A 85 -4.25 12.81 9.98
CA PRO A 85 -3.84 12.20 11.22
C PRO A 85 -5.06 11.72 12.01
N ILE A 86 -5.04 10.48 12.47
CA ILE A 86 -6.13 9.88 13.22
C ILE A 86 -5.58 8.87 14.22
N ASP A 87 -5.99 8.99 15.49
CA ASP A 87 -5.60 8.02 16.51
C ASP A 87 -6.29 6.67 16.28
N ILE A 88 -5.61 5.60 16.70
CA ILE A 88 -6.18 4.25 16.67
C ILE A 88 -6.47 3.80 18.09
N LEU A 89 -7.72 3.49 18.38
CA LEU A 89 -8.16 2.93 19.63
C LEU A 89 -8.32 1.41 19.48
N ARG A 90 -7.41 0.66 20.11
CA ARG A 90 -7.44 -0.80 20.16
C ARG A 90 -8.35 -1.26 21.30
N ILE A 91 -9.48 -1.92 21.00
CA ILE A 91 -10.34 -2.56 22.00
C ILE A 91 -9.56 -3.72 22.64
N PHE A 92 -9.40 -3.70 23.95
CA PHE A 92 -8.81 -4.82 24.68
C PHE A 92 -9.80 -5.97 24.84
N LYS A 93 -9.34 -7.19 24.58
CA LYS A 93 -10.15 -8.41 24.67
C LYS A 93 -9.94 -9.14 26.01
N SER A 94 -8.86 -8.85 26.73
CA SER A 94 -8.54 -9.45 28.04
C SER A 94 -7.61 -8.56 28.86
N VAL A 95 -7.53 -8.81 30.16
CA VAL A 95 -6.55 -8.18 31.07
C VAL A 95 -5.12 -8.58 30.69
N GLU A 96 -4.92 -9.78 30.17
CA GLU A 96 -3.62 -10.22 29.66
C GLU A 96 -3.18 -9.33 28.48
N GLU A 97 -4.10 -8.98 27.57
CA GLU A 97 -3.81 -8.08 26.46
C GLU A 97 -3.44 -6.67 26.96
N GLN A 98 -4.09 -6.16 28.03
CA GLN A 98 -3.71 -4.90 28.66
C GLN A 98 -2.30 -4.96 29.26
N ASN A 99 -1.97 -6.01 30.01
CA ASN A 99 -0.63 -6.18 30.59
C ASN A 99 0.45 -6.23 29.51
N ASN A 100 0.17 -6.96 28.44
CA ASN A 100 1.07 -7.04 27.28
C ASN A 100 1.21 -5.70 26.56
N TRP A 101 0.12 -4.90 26.52
CA TRP A 101 0.15 -3.54 25.99
C TRP A 101 1.13 -2.66 26.75
N PHE A 102 1.07 -2.63 28.09
CA PHE A 102 1.99 -1.85 28.93
C PHE A 102 3.44 -2.25 28.70
N ALA A 103 3.72 -3.56 28.75
CA ALA A 103 5.08 -4.07 28.51
C ALA A 103 5.64 -3.67 27.14
N CYS A 104 4.79 -3.66 26.10
CA CYS A 104 5.20 -3.23 24.77
C CYS A 104 5.33 -1.73 24.62
N ALA A 105 4.45 -0.95 25.27
CA ALA A 105 4.48 0.52 25.22
C ALA A 105 5.75 1.10 25.85
N ASP A 106 6.33 0.43 26.82
CA ASP A 106 7.60 0.83 27.45
C ASP A 106 8.83 0.53 26.57
N HIS A 107 8.65 -0.28 25.50
CA HIS A 107 9.77 -0.60 24.64
C HIS A 107 10.22 0.61 23.79
N PRO A 108 11.53 0.93 23.72
CA PRO A 108 12.04 2.15 23.06
C PRO A 108 11.56 2.36 21.62
N THR A 109 11.32 1.27 20.87
CA THR A 109 10.85 1.36 19.48
C THR A 109 9.34 1.57 19.34
N LEU A 110 8.57 1.49 20.44
CA LEU A 110 7.11 1.58 20.46
C LEU A 110 6.60 2.72 21.32
N SER A 111 7.38 3.19 22.31
CA SER A 111 6.99 4.25 23.25
C SER A 111 6.60 5.57 22.57
N GLU A 112 7.12 5.82 21.38
CA GLU A 112 6.75 6.97 20.56
C GLU A 112 5.34 6.84 19.94
N PHE A 113 4.81 5.61 19.84
CA PHE A 113 3.59 5.30 19.12
C PHE A 113 2.47 4.75 20.02
N MET A 114 2.81 4.07 21.09
CA MET A 114 1.85 3.45 22.01
C MET A 114 1.76 4.27 23.30
N VAL A 115 0.55 4.69 23.67
CA VAL A 115 0.33 5.37 24.94
C VAL A 115 0.24 4.31 26.05
N PRO A 116 1.06 4.41 27.15
CA PRO A 116 1.09 3.42 28.22
C PRO A 116 -0.05 3.62 29.24
N GLU A 117 -1.28 3.73 28.73
CA GLU A 117 -2.49 3.95 29.53
C GLU A 117 -3.64 3.13 28.97
N VAL A 118 -4.62 2.81 29.83
CA VAL A 118 -5.91 2.29 29.41
C VAL A 118 -6.93 3.42 29.41
N PHE A 119 -7.49 3.70 28.25
CA PHE A 119 -8.53 4.70 28.09
C PHE A 119 -9.89 4.05 28.36
N PRO A 120 -10.69 4.55 29.31
CA PRO A 120 -12.03 4.04 29.55
C PRO A 120 -12.92 4.25 28.32
N ASN A 121 -13.89 3.37 28.14
CA ASN A 121 -14.85 3.53 27.06
C ASN A 121 -15.85 4.65 27.37
N THR A 122 -15.73 5.76 26.68
CA THR A 122 -16.67 6.89 26.70
C THR A 122 -17.40 7.05 25.35
N ILE A 123 -17.15 6.14 24.41
CA ILE A 123 -17.73 6.21 23.06
C ILE A 123 -19.08 5.48 23.07
N THR A 124 -20.15 6.24 22.83
CA THR A 124 -21.49 5.66 22.67
C THR A 124 -21.50 4.70 21.49
N HIS A 125 -22.25 3.60 21.62
CA HIS A 125 -22.42 2.57 20.60
C HIS A 125 -21.20 1.70 20.31
N ILE A 126 -20.09 1.82 21.09
CA ILE A 126 -18.95 0.90 21.03
C ILE A 126 -18.89 0.06 22.29
N LYS A 127 -18.87 -1.27 22.14
CA LYS A 127 -18.68 -2.23 23.24
C LYS A 127 -17.18 -2.43 23.49
N ALA A 128 -16.65 -1.84 24.53
CA ALA A 128 -15.26 -1.98 24.98
C ALA A 128 -15.18 -2.04 26.51
N PRO A 129 -15.60 -3.13 27.15
CA PRO A 129 -15.72 -3.21 28.61
C PRO A 129 -14.37 -3.11 29.32
N LEU A 130 -13.28 -3.45 28.67
CA LEU A 130 -11.91 -3.33 29.20
C LEU A 130 -11.19 -2.06 28.69
N GLY A 131 -11.91 -1.15 28.03
CA GLY A 131 -11.33 0.08 27.50
C GLY A 131 -10.44 -0.14 26.25
N PHE A 132 -9.63 0.88 26.00
CA PHE A 132 -8.79 0.97 24.80
C PHE A 132 -7.32 1.20 25.13
N GLY A 133 -6.45 0.63 24.31
CA GLY A 133 -5.09 1.11 24.11
C GLY A 133 -5.06 2.10 22.94
N LYS A 134 -4.27 3.17 23.05
CA LYS A 134 -4.20 4.23 22.06
C LYS A 134 -2.87 4.19 21.30
N ILE A 135 -2.97 4.16 19.95
CA ILE A 135 -1.83 4.40 19.05
C ILE A 135 -1.94 5.82 18.54
N GLN A 136 -0.85 6.56 18.67
CA GLN A 136 -0.65 7.90 18.11
C GLN A 136 0.31 7.87 16.91
N LYS A 137 0.42 9.00 16.18
CA LYS A 137 1.20 9.11 14.93
C LYS A 137 0.73 8.10 13.88
N ALA A 138 -0.55 7.80 13.88
CA ALA A 138 -1.27 7.04 12.87
C ALA A 138 -2.18 7.99 12.09
N GLY A 139 -2.73 7.49 10.99
CA GLY A 139 -3.66 8.28 10.18
C GLY A 139 -4.09 7.56 8.91
N LYS A 140 -4.77 8.31 8.06
CA LYS A 140 -5.16 7.85 6.72
C LYS A 140 -4.73 8.85 5.66
N VAL A 141 -4.31 8.35 4.52
CA VAL A 141 -4.16 9.15 3.29
C VAL A 141 -5.31 8.78 2.36
N GLU A 142 -6.02 9.76 1.84
CA GLU A 142 -7.06 9.59 0.82
C GLU A 142 -6.43 9.14 -0.52
N ILE A 143 -5.81 7.96 -0.49
CA ILE A 143 -4.96 7.47 -1.57
C ILE A 143 -5.71 7.29 -2.89
N GLY A 144 -7.00 6.91 -2.84
CA GLY A 144 -7.84 6.79 -4.03
C GLY A 144 -8.05 8.14 -4.71
N VAL A 145 -8.32 9.17 -3.92
CA VAL A 145 -8.50 10.55 -4.38
C VAL A 145 -7.19 11.11 -4.92
N LEU A 146 -6.10 10.94 -4.18
CA LEU A 146 -4.77 11.39 -4.60
C LEU A 146 -4.34 10.75 -5.93
N ILE A 147 -4.52 9.45 -6.12
CA ILE A 147 -4.20 8.78 -7.39
C ILE A 147 -5.10 9.30 -8.53
N ALA A 148 -6.37 9.60 -8.26
CA ALA A 148 -7.28 10.15 -9.27
C ALA A 148 -6.83 11.57 -9.71
N ASP A 149 -6.51 12.44 -8.76
CA ASP A 149 -6.00 13.79 -9.03
C ASP A 149 -4.65 13.72 -9.76
N TYR A 150 -3.77 12.80 -9.34
CA TYR A 150 -2.47 12.58 -9.98
C TYR A 150 -2.62 12.10 -11.43
N ARG A 151 -3.55 11.16 -11.68
CA ARG A 151 -3.92 10.69 -13.03
C ARG A 151 -4.40 11.82 -13.92
N ASN A 152 -5.24 12.70 -13.40
CA ASN A 152 -5.75 13.86 -14.14
C ASN A 152 -4.61 14.80 -14.52
N LYS A 153 -3.66 15.04 -13.62
CA LYS A 153 -2.46 15.84 -13.86
C LYS A 153 -1.61 15.25 -14.98
N LEU A 154 -1.26 13.96 -14.89
CA LEU A 154 -0.47 13.26 -15.92
C LEU A 154 -1.17 13.24 -17.28
N ASN A 155 -2.50 13.12 -17.30
CA ASN A 155 -3.27 13.18 -18.53
C ASN A 155 -3.24 14.57 -19.16
N ALA A 156 -3.34 15.63 -18.36
CA ALA A 156 -3.25 17.02 -18.84
C ALA A 156 -1.85 17.36 -19.38
N GLU A 157 -0.81 16.75 -18.83
CA GLU A 157 0.58 16.89 -19.27
C GLU A 157 0.93 16.02 -20.50
N GLY A 158 0.04 15.12 -20.91
CA GLY A 158 0.25 14.21 -22.05
C GLY A 158 1.25 13.08 -21.77
N THR A 159 1.60 12.84 -20.50
CA THR A 159 2.56 11.81 -20.09
C THR A 159 1.90 10.47 -19.75
N LEU A 160 0.56 10.41 -19.71
CA LEU A 160 -0.20 9.20 -19.39
C LEU A 160 -0.77 8.54 -20.66
N GLN A 161 -0.39 7.29 -20.89
CA GLN A 161 -0.96 6.41 -21.90
C GLN A 161 -2.00 5.50 -21.24
N LYS A 162 -3.30 5.74 -21.53
CA LYS A 162 -4.44 4.98 -20.98
C LYS A 162 -4.67 3.71 -21.78
N LYS A 163 -3.68 2.84 -21.85
CA LYS A 163 -3.74 1.58 -22.57
C LYS A 163 -2.96 0.48 -21.89
N GLU A 164 -3.25 -0.75 -22.25
CA GLU A 164 -2.52 -1.92 -21.79
C GLU A 164 -1.08 -1.88 -22.27
N PHE A 165 -0.18 -2.38 -21.44
CA PHE A 165 1.21 -2.57 -21.79
C PHE A 165 1.41 -4.00 -22.30
N HIS A 166 1.89 -4.12 -23.53
CA HIS A 166 2.11 -5.40 -24.21
C HIS A 166 3.58 -5.77 -24.17
N TYR A 167 3.93 -6.78 -23.38
CA TYR A 167 5.32 -7.19 -23.15
C TYR A 167 6.03 -7.69 -24.41
N ASP A 168 5.31 -8.26 -25.36
CA ASP A 168 5.80 -8.80 -26.64
C ASP A 168 6.15 -7.71 -27.67
N GLU A 169 5.69 -6.47 -27.43
CA GLU A 169 6.05 -5.31 -28.25
C GLU A 169 7.34 -4.62 -27.78
N LEU A 170 7.94 -5.06 -26.66
CA LEU A 170 9.21 -4.53 -26.19
C LEU A 170 10.37 -4.97 -27.07
N ILE A 171 11.18 -3.99 -27.49
CA ILE A 171 12.41 -4.25 -28.27
C ILE A 171 13.61 -3.73 -27.47
N GLU A 172 14.53 -4.65 -27.14
CA GLU A 172 15.82 -4.33 -26.53
C GLU A 172 16.90 -4.24 -27.62
N LYS A 173 17.54 -3.09 -27.76
CA LYS A 173 18.62 -2.89 -28.72
C LYS A 173 19.64 -1.87 -28.18
N ASP A 174 20.92 -2.20 -28.25
CA ASP A 174 22.04 -1.29 -27.90
C ASP A 174 21.91 -0.65 -26.50
N ASN A 175 21.52 -1.45 -25.49
CA ASN A 175 21.21 -0.99 -24.12
C ASN A 175 20.08 0.07 -24.04
N ARG A 176 19.22 0.13 -25.05
CA ARG A 176 18.01 0.97 -25.10
C ARG A 176 16.79 0.08 -25.20
N ILE A 177 15.69 0.59 -24.74
CA ILE A 177 14.38 -0.04 -24.78
C ILE A 177 13.52 0.76 -25.74
N PHE A 178 12.86 0.08 -26.66
CA PHE A 178 11.91 0.70 -27.59
C PHE A 178 10.54 0.12 -27.31
N TYR A 179 9.57 0.99 -27.14
CA TYR A 179 8.17 0.63 -26.94
C TYR A 179 7.27 1.71 -27.54
N ASP A 180 6.30 1.34 -28.36
CA ASP A 180 5.55 2.29 -29.17
C ASP A 180 6.49 3.29 -29.88
N ASP A 181 6.18 4.58 -29.79
CA ASP A 181 6.99 5.67 -30.35
C ASP A 181 8.13 6.15 -29.42
N TYR A 182 8.41 5.42 -28.33
CA TYR A 182 9.38 5.83 -27.31
C TYR A 182 10.69 5.05 -27.41
N GLU A 183 11.81 5.78 -27.33
CA GLU A 183 13.13 5.27 -26.98
C GLU A 183 13.34 5.59 -25.49
N VAL A 184 13.49 4.54 -24.66
CA VAL A 184 13.46 4.59 -23.20
C VAL A 184 14.81 4.16 -22.64
N LYS A 185 15.30 4.87 -21.63
CA LYS A 185 16.52 4.48 -20.92
C LYS A 185 16.25 3.42 -19.85
N HIS A 186 15.19 3.59 -19.06
CA HIS A 186 14.83 2.72 -17.94
C HIS A 186 13.35 2.35 -17.96
N LEU A 187 13.03 1.08 -17.74
CA LEU A 187 11.67 0.56 -17.65
C LEU A 187 11.37 0.09 -16.22
N ILE A 188 10.30 0.63 -15.62
CA ILE A 188 9.92 0.36 -14.24
C ILE A 188 8.55 -0.30 -14.18
N PHE A 189 8.48 -1.52 -13.66
CA PHE A 189 7.23 -2.26 -13.48
C PHE A 189 6.64 -2.03 -12.08
N CYS A 190 5.48 -1.36 -12.02
CA CYS A 190 4.74 -0.98 -10.81
C CYS A 190 3.33 -1.61 -10.78
N GLU A 191 3.19 -2.83 -11.27
CA GLU A 191 1.93 -3.46 -11.70
C GLU A 191 1.12 -4.09 -10.54
N GLY A 192 1.58 -3.97 -9.29
CA GLY A 192 0.89 -4.60 -8.16
C GLY A 192 0.74 -6.11 -8.36
N TYR A 193 -0.49 -6.65 -8.22
CA TYR A 193 -0.73 -8.07 -8.42
C TYR A 193 -0.60 -8.51 -9.88
N GLY A 194 -0.69 -7.59 -10.84
CA GLY A 194 -0.43 -7.85 -12.27
C GLY A 194 0.94 -8.45 -12.57
N LEU A 195 1.90 -8.32 -11.64
CA LEU A 195 3.21 -9.00 -11.73
C LEU A 195 3.13 -10.50 -12.03
N GLN A 196 2.03 -11.17 -11.68
CA GLN A 196 1.85 -12.61 -11.92
C GLN A 196 1.90 -12.99 -13.40
N VAL A 197 1.52 -12.09 -14.28
CA VAL A 197 1.53 -12.29 -15.74
C VAL A 197 2.71 -11.61 -16.44
N ASN A 198 3.54 -10.85 -15.70
CA ASN A 198 4.71 -10.20 -16.26
C ASN A 198 5.81 -11.24 -16.60
N PRO A 199 6.20 -11.43 -17.85
CA PRO A 199 7.15 -12.48 -18.23
C PRO A 199 8.57 -12.26 -17.71
N TYR A 200 8.92 -11.03 -17.33
CA TYR A 200 10.24 -10.68 -16.83
C TYR A 200 10.38 -10.93 -15.34
N PHE A 201 9.34 -10.68 -14.53
CA PHE A 201 9.43 -10.69 -13.08
C PHE A 201 8.50 -11.68 -12.37
N ASN A 202 7.72 -12.50 -13.10
CA ASN A 202 6.79 -13.49 -12.52
C ASN A 202 7.49 -14.60 -11.71
N PHE A 203 8.82 -14.72 -11.82
CA PHE A 203 9.62 -15.63 -11.00
C PHE A 203 9.73 -15.16 -9.53
N LEU A 204 9.42 -13.91 -9.24
CA LEU A 204 9.46 -13.38 -7.88
C LEU A 204 8.30 -13.93 -7.05
N PRO A 205 8.51 -14.22 -5.75
CA PRO A 205 7.53 -14.88 -4.90
C PRO A 205 6.45 -13.90 -4.39
N LEU A 206 5.83 -13.16 -5.30
CA LEU A 206 4.71 -12.29 -5.01
C LEU A 206 3.46 -13.15 -4.84
N GLN A 207 2.73 -12.91 -3.78
CA GLN A 207 1.48 -13.59 -3.45
C GLN A 207 0.34 -12.58 -3.44
N GLY A 208 -0.75 -12.89 -4.12
CA GLY A 208 -2.00 -12.13 -3.98
C GLY A 208 -2.68 -12.48 -2.66
N LEU A 209 -3.03 -11.46 -1.90
CA LEU A 209 -3.86 -11.60 -0.71
C LEU A 209 -5.13 -10.76 -0.89
N LYS A 210 -6.24 -11.41 -1.17
CA LYS A 210 -7.54 -10.75 -1.30
C LYS A 210 -7.95 -10.13 0.02
N GLY A 211 -8.46 -8.91 -0.04
CA GLY A 211 -9.04 -8.23 1.10
C GLY A 211 -10.29 -7.50 0.69
N GLU A 212 -11.33 -7.70 1.48
CA GLU A 212 -12.63 -7.07 1.28
C GLU A 212 -12.89 -6.06 2.39
N VAL A 213 -13.59 -4.99 2.03
CA VAL A 213 -14.02 -3.92 2.94
C VAL A 213 -15.46 -3.53 2.64
N LEU A 214 -16.16 -3.07 3.67
CA LEU A 214 -17.48 -2.46 3.53
C LEU A 214 -17.38 -0.96 3.78
N ASP A 215 -18.21 -0.20 3.10
CA ASP A 215 -18.59 1.14 3.50
C ASP A 215 -19.97 1.07 4.16
N ILE A 216 -20.12 1.70 5.32
CA ILE A 216 -21.37 1.76 6.07
C ILE A 216 -21.74 3.21 6.37
N TYR A 217 -23.03 3.47 6.43
CA TYR A 217 -23.59 4.72 6.93
C TYR A 217 -24.18 4.48 8.32
N ALA A 218 -23.72 5.24 9.34
CA ALA A 218 -24.15 5.10 10.74
C ALA A 218 -24.25 6.47 11.41
N PRO A 219 -25.37 7.19 11.25
CA PRO A 219 -25.49 8.60 11.65
C PRO A 219 -25.46 8.84 13.16
N GLU A 220 -25.76 7.83 13.97
CA GLU A 220 -25.70 7.92 15.42
C GLU A 220 -24.28 7.70 15.98
N LEU A 221 -23.40 7.12 15.16
CA LEU A 221 -22.01 6.83 15.54
C LEU A 221 -21.11 8.03 15.22
N LYS A 222 -20.67 8.76 16.22
CA LYS A 222 -19.83 9.95 16.05
C LYS A 222 -18.38 9.64 16.43
N LEU A 223 -17.62 8.99 15.54
CA LEU A 223 -16.23 8.63 15.77
C LEU A 223 -15.27 9.65 15.17
N GLU A 224 -14.30 10.09 16.00
CA GLU A 224 -13.15 10.90 15.58
C GLU A 224 -11.88 10.04 15.44
N SER A 225 -11.87 8.84 16.04
CA SER A 225 -10.75 7.91 16.02
C SER A 225 -11.10 6.62 15.29
N MET A 226 -10.10 5.94 14.75
CA MET A 226 -10.29 4.60 14.24
C MET A 226 -10.43 3.60 15.37
N ILE A 227 -11.46 2.79 15.37
CA ILE A 227 -11.59 1.65 16.29
C ILE A 227 -10.97 0.40 15.68
N LYS A 228 -10.19 -0.33 16.47
CA LYS A 228 -9.60 -1.61 16.06
C LYS A 228 -9.93 -2.74 17.03
N SER A 229 -10.67 -3.73 16.53
CA SER A 229 -10.93 -5.04 17.16
C SER A 229 -10.52 -6.16 16.20
N SER A 230 -11.39 -7.13 15.91
CA SER A 230 -11.23 -8.14 14.84
C SER A 230 -11.13 -7.45 13.47
N VAL A 231 -12.00 -6.51 13.19
CA VAL A 231 -11.91 -5.59 12.05
C VAL A 231 -11.53 -4.18 12.52
N PHE A 232 -11.21 -3.28 11.59
CA PHE A 232 -11.14 -1.85 11.86
C PHE A 232 -12.46 -1.18 11.46
N LEU A 233 -12.79 -0.10 12.15
CA LEU A 233 -13.87 0.83 11.82
C LEU A 233 -13.26 2.22 11.70
N LEU A 234 -13.15 2.72 10.47
CA LEU A 234 -12.44 3.94 10.11
C LEU A 234 -13.44 5.02 9.69
N PRO A 235 -13.50 6.18 10.34
CA PRO A 235 -14.33 7.30 9.89
C PRO A 235 -13.84 7.86 8.55
N LEU A 236 -14.80 8.06 7.63
CA LEU A 236 -14.57 8.66 6.32
C LEU A 236 -15.06 10.11 6.24
N GLY A 237 -15.88 10.55 7.19
CA GLY A 237 -16.62 11.80 7.18
C GLY A 237 -18.09 11.56 6.82
N ASP A 238 -18.96 12.56 7.06
CA ASP A 238 -20.39 12.54 6.70
C ASP A 238 -21.13 11.28 7.19
N ASP A 239 -20.82 10.82 8.40
CA ASP A 239 -21.37 9.62 9.03
C ASP A 239 -21.12 8.31 8.25
N LEU A 240 -20.17 8.33 7.31
CA LEU A 240 -19.68 7.18 6.59
C LEU A 240 -18.44 6.58 7.28
N TYR A 241 -18.38 5.26 7.28
CA TYR A 241 -17.29 4.50 7.91
C TYR A 241 -16.84 3.35 7.00
N LYS A 242 -15.54 3.09 6.95
CA LYS A 242 -15.00 1.90 6.30
C LYS A 242 -14.73 0.80 7.32
N VAL A 243 -15.25 -0.39 7.05
CA VAL A 243 -15.06 -1.61 7.86
C VAL A 243 -14.12 -2.55 7.13
N GLY A 244 -13.09 -3.06 7.80
CA GLY A 244 -12.15 -3.98 7.15
C GLY A 244 -11.15 -4.64 8.10
N ALA A 245 -10.47 -5.60 7.57
CA ALA A 245 -10.62 -6.18 6.26
C ALA A 245 -10.52 -7.69 6.38
N THR A 246 -11.07 -8.39 5.41
CA THR A 246 -10.84 -9.84 5.28
C THR A 246 -9.42 -10.14 4.80
N PHE A 247 -8.99 -11.39 4.96
CA PHE A 247 -7.69 -11.90 4.52
C PHE A 247 -7.86 -13.28 3.88
N ASN A 248 -8.09 -13.32 2.57
CA ASN A 248 -8.21 -14.56 1.84
C ASN A 248 -7.01 -14.76 0.91
N LYS A 249 -6.28 -15.88 1.08
CA LYS A 249 -5.09 -16.23 0.27
C LYS A 249 -5.42 -17.16 -0.90
N ASP A 250 -6.62 -17.73 -0.93
CA ASP A 250 -6.98 -18.79 -1.87
C ASP A 250 -7.71 -18.23 -3.10
N ILE A 251 -8.53 -17.19 -2.91
CA ILE A 251 -9.24 -16.48 -4.00
C ILE A 251 -8.29 -15.46 -4.64
N LYS A 252 -8.24 -15.45 -5.97
CA LYS A 252 -7.27 -14.63 -6.76
C LYS A 252 -7.94 -13.63 -7.71
N ASP A 253 -9.14 -13.19 -7.38
CA ASP A 253 -9.85 -12.12 -8.07
C ASP A 253 -10.11 -10.91 -7.15
N SER A 254 -10.64 -9.85 -7.70
CA SER A 254 -11.02 -8.63 -7.00
C SER A 254 -12.54 -8.45 -6.87
N GLU A 255 -13.31 -9.54 -7.02
CA GLU A 255 -14.75 -9.50 -6.87
C GLU A 255 -15.17 -9.68 -5.40
N PRO A 256 -16.05 -8.84 -4.84
CA PRO A 256 -16.59 -9.04 -3.50
C PRO A 256 -17.36 -10.35 -3.36
N THR A 257 -17.31 -10.99 -2.18
CA THR A 257 -17.98 -12.27 -1.92
C THR A 257 -19.04 -12.15 -0.82
N ALA A 258 -20.07 -13.00 -0.87
CA ALA A 258 -21.08 -13.06 0.18
C ALA A 258 -20.46 -13.45 1.53
N GLU A 259 -19.55 -14.40 1.53
CA GLU A 259 -18.82 -14.88 2.71
C GLU A 259 -17.96 -13.78 3.32
N GLY A 260 -17.25 -13.00 2.49
CA GLY A 260 -16.45 -11.87 2.96
C GLY A 260 -17.31 -10.76 3.57
N ARG A 261 -18.49 -10.50 2.99
CA ARG A 261 -19.45 -9.57 3.55
C ARG A 261 -19.97 -10.04 4.92
N GLU A 262 -20.33 -11.29 5.03
CA GLU A 262 -20.83 -11.88 6.28
C GLU A 262 -19.74 -11.88 7.37
N GLU A 263 -18.51 -12.24 7.04
CA GLU A 263 -17.35 -12.16 7.94
C GLU A 263 -17.18 -10.74 8.50
N LEU A 264 -17.22 -9.72 7.66
CA LEU A 264 -17.05 -8.33 8.07
C LEU A 264 -18.21 -7.86 8.97
N ILE A 265 -19.44 -8.19 8.64
CA ILE A 265 -20.65 -7.85 9.42
C ILE A 265 -20.58 -8.52 10.80
N ASN A 266 -20.29 -9.82 10.85
CA ASN A 266 -20.21 -10.57 12.11
C ASN A 266 -19.13 -9.98 13.03
N ASN A 267 -17.95 -9.72 12.49
CA ASN A 267 -16.85 -9.11 13.24
C ASN A 267 -17.15 -7.67 13.69
N LEU A 268 -17.90 -6.89 12.92
CA LEU A 268 -18.32 -5.55 13.28
C LEU A 268 -19.33 -5.58 14.45
N ASN A 269 -20.31 -6.44 14.38
CA ASN A 269 -21.38 -6.60 15.38
C ASN A 269 -20.87 -7.10 16.74
N GLU A 270 -19.62 -7.64 16.82
CA GLU A 270 -18.99 -7.96 18.11
C GLU A 270 -18.86 -6.73 19.00
N PHE A 271 -18.63 -5.54 18.42
CA PHE A 271 -18.33 -4.34 19.18
C PHE A 271 -19.14 -3.10 18.83
N LEU A 272 -19.85 -3.08 17.70
CA LEU A 272 -20.74 -1.99 17.31
C LEU A 272 -22.16 -2.27 17.78
N ASP A 273 -22.82 -1.28 18.42
CA ASP A 273 -24.15 -1.38 19.01
C ASP A 273 -25.02 -0.18 18.58
N THR A 274 -25.16 0.01 17.29
CA THR A 274 -26.07 0.99 16.67
C THR A 274 -26.51 0.49 15.31
N PRO A 275 -27.70 0.87 14.82
CA PRO A 275 -28.09 0.59 13.45
C PRO A 275 -27.12 1.21 12.45
N TYR A 276 -26.93 0.52 11.34
CA TYR A 276 -26.14 1.01 10.20
C TYR A 276 -26.67 0.43 8.89
N GLU A 277 -26.39 1.11 7.80
CA GLU A 277 -26.65 0.65 6.45
C GLU A 277 -25.34 0.35 5.72
N VAL A 278 -25.24 -0.78 5.03
CA VAL A 278 -24.09 -1.08 4.14
C VAL A 278 -24.31 -0.40 2.80
N THR A 279 -23.52 0.62 2.52
CA THR A 279 -23.60 1.45 1.32
C THR A 279 -22.64 1.01 0.21
N GLY A 280 -21.61 0.22 0.54
CA GLY A 280 -20.64 -0.29 -0.43
C GLY A 280 -19.94 -1.56 0.02
N HIS A 281 -19.51 -2.38 -0.95
CA HIS A 281 -18.70 -3.58 -0.72
C HIS A 281 -17.66 -3.69 -1.81
N TYR A 282 -16.37 -3.73 -1.42
CA TYR A 282 -15.24 -3.67 -2.34
C TYR A 282 -14.20 -4.74 -2.00
N ALA A 283 -13.52 -5.22 -3.03
CA ALA A 283 -12.42 -6.17 -2.90
C ALA A 283 -11.20 -5.72 -3.69
N GLY A 284 -10.02 -6.10 -3.21
CA GLY A 284 -8.77 -5.81 -3.91
C GLY A 284 -7.67 -6.82 -3.58
N MET A 285 -6.77 -7.03 -4.54
CA MET A 285 -5.64 -7.96 -4.42
C MET A 285 -4.39 -7.23 -3.94
N ARG A 286 -4.03 -7.45 -2.67
CA ARG A 286 -2.79 -6.90 -2.09
C ARG A 286 -1.58 -7.63 -2.66
N PRO A 287 -0.62 -6.94 -3.26
CA PRO A 287 0.62 -7.54 -3.76
C PRO A 287 1.56 -7.83 -2.57
N THR A 288 1.41 -8.98 -1.94
CA THR A 288 2.19 -9.36 -0.77
C THR A 288 3.36 -10.25 -1.15
N VAL A 289 4.46 -10.15 -0.42
CA VAL A 289 5.62 -11.03 -0.54
C VAL A 289 5.72 -11.91 0.72
N LYS A 290 6.20 -13.14 0.58
CA LYS A 290 6.26 -14.10 1.68
C LYS A 290 7.00 -13.55 2.91
N ASP A 291 8.08 -12.82 2.70
CA ASP A 291 8.89 -12.16 3.75
C ASP A 291 8.34 -10.80 4.18
N ARG A 292 7.25 -10.32 3.57
CA ARG A 292 6.63 -9.02 3.83
C ARG A 292 7.55 -7.82 3.61
N ARG A 293 8.54 -7.96 2.71
CA ARG A 293 9.41 -6.87 2.26
C ARG A 293 9.09 -6.54 0.81
N PRO A 294 9.19 -5.27 0.40
CA PRO A 294 8.97 -4.88 -0.98
C PRO A 294 9.98 -5.51 -1.94
N LEU A 295 9.67 -5.45 -3.23
CA LEU A 295 10.48 -5.95 -4.32
C LEU A 295 11.04 -4.77 -5.10
N LEU A 296 12.34 -4.50 -4.94
CA LEU A 296 13.07 -3.45 -5.63
C LEU A 296 14.28 -4.04 -6.34
N GLY A 297 14.60 -3.51 -7.51
CA GLY A 297 15.87 -3.83 -8.15
C GLY A 297 15.80 -4.09 -9.64
N GLU A 298 16.97 -4.27 -10.23
CA GLU A 298 17.16 -4.53 -11.65
C GLU A 298 16.98 -6.01 -11.95
N HIS A 299 16.42 -6.29 -13.10
CA HIS A 299 16.29 -7.64 -13.65
C HIS A 299 17.68 -8.30 -13.83
N PRO A 300 17.87 -9.58 -13.47
CA PRO A 300 19.20 -10.22 -13.50
C PRO A 300 19.80 -10.39 -14.91
N ILE A 301 18.99 -10.33 -15.97
CA ILE A 301 19.40 -10.54 -17.38
C ILE A 301 19.10 -9.31 -18.21
N HIS A 302 17.87 -8.80 -18.17
CA HIS A 302 17.43 -7.63 -18.95
C HIS A 302 17.90 -6.35 -18.27
N LYS A 303 18.85 -5.68 -18.90
CA LYS A 303 19.41 -4.43 -18.38
C LYS A 303 18.43 -3.28 -18.47
N ASN A 304 18.45 -2.41 -17.47
CA ASN A 304 17.54 -1.25 -17.36
C ASN A 304 16.06 -1.62 -17.17
N PHE A 305 15.72 -2.89 -16.87
CA PHE A 305 14.41 -3.32 -16.44
C PHE A 305 14.38 -3.40 -14.92
N TYR A 306 13.48 -2.69 -14.28
CA TYR A 306 13.39 -2.62 -12.83
C TYR A 306 12.00 -2.99 -12.35
N ILE A 307 11.96 -3.53 -11.14
CA ILE A 307 10.72 -3.82 -10.41
C ILE A 307 10.57 -2.88 -9.23
N PHE A 308 9.37 -2.34 -9.06
CA PHE A 308 8.93 -1.62 -7.87
C PHE A 308 7.57 -2.12 -7.43
N ASN A 309 7.53 -3.11 -6.54
CA ASN A 309 6.33 -3.84 -6.19
C ASN A 309 6.38 -4.41 -4.76
N GLY A 310 5.37 -5.21 -4.39
CA GLY A 310 5.36 -5.92 -3.11
C GLY A 310 5.01 -5.06 -1.90
N MET A 311 4.27 -3.96 -2.08
CA MET A 311 3.91 -3.02 -1.00
C MET A 311 2.96 -3.63 0.04
N GLY A 312 2.29 -4.72 -0.28
CA GLY A 312 1.42 -5.47 0.61
C GLY A 312 0.28 -4.61 1.15
N THR A 313 0.12 -4.63 2.49
CA THR A 313 -0.94 -3.89 3.20
C THR A 313 -0.52 -2.50 3.70
N ARG A 314 0.71 -2.06 3.40
CA ARG A 314 1.30 -0.85 4.00
C ARG A 314 1.92 0.09 2.96
N GLY A 315 1.41 0.07 1.75
CA GLY A 315 1.92 0.87 0.65
C GLY A 315 2.03 2.36 0.98
N VAL A 316 1.08 2.90 1.73
CA VAL A 316 1.07 4.31 2.14
C VAL A 316 2.33 4.72 2.92
N MET A 317 2.81 3.85 3.82
CA MET A 317 4.06 4.11 4.56
C MET A 317 5.31 3.77 3.74
N LEU A 318 5.26 2.64 3.03
CA LEU A 318 6.42 2.05 2.37
C LEU A 318 6.81 2.75 1.07
N ALA A 319 5.82 3.04 0.22
CA ALA A 319 6.09 3.40 -1.15
C ALA A 319 6.91 4.70 -1.31
N PRO A 320 6.67 5.78 -0.55
CA PRO A 320 7.46 7.00 -0.71
C PRO A 320 8.96 6.79 -0.49
N LEU A 321 9.34 6.19 0.63
CA LEU A 321 10.74 5.91 0.95
C LEU A 321 11.38 4.91 -0.01
N MET A 322 10.65 3.87 -0.39
CA MET A 322 11.14 2.85 -1.30
C MET A 322 11.30 3.37 -2.72
N ALA A 323 10.49 4.33 -3.14
CA ALA A 323 10.64 5.03 -4.42
C ALA A 323 11.94 5.83 -4.45
N GLN A 324 12.27 6.56 -3.39
CA GLN A 324 13.55 7.24 -3.26
C GLN A 324 14.72 6.25 -3.36
N LYS A 325 14.69 5.16 -2.56
CA LYS A 325 15.77 4.16 -2.56
C LYS A 325 15.96 3.52 -3.94
N LEU A 326 14.89 3.25 -4.67
CA LEU A 326 15.00 2.73 -6.03
C LEU A 326 15.57 3.76 -7.01
N TYR A 327 15.14 5.02 -6.91
CA TYR A 327 15.69 6.11 -7.73
C TYR A 327 17.19 6.27 -7.50
N GLU A 328 17.64 6.32 -6.24
CA GLU A 328 19.06 6.41 -5.87
C GLU A 328 19.87 5.21 -6.37
N TYR A 329 19.28 4.02 -6.36
CA TYR A 329 19.91 2.83 -6.94
C TYR A 329 20.10 2.95 -8.45
N ILE A 330 19.08 3.43 -9.18
CA ILE A 330 19.14 3.54 -10.64
C ILE A 330 20.09 4.64 -11.10
N GLU A 331 19.98 5.83 -10.54
CA GLU A 331 20.66 7.01 -11.04
C GLU A 331 22.03 7.26 -10.37
N ASN A 332 22.17 6.88 -9.09
CA ASN A 332 23.37 7.19 -8.32
C ASN A 332 24.19 5.94 -7.94
N GLY A 333 23.73 4.73 -8.32
CA GLY A 333 24.42 3.49 -8.01
C GLY A 333 24.43 3.11 -6.52
N VAL A 334 23.58 3.75 -5.70
CA VAL A 334 23.46 3.45 -4.27
C VAL A 334 22.84 2.07 -4.08
N SER A 335 23.51 1.19 -3.33
CA SER A 335 23.00 -0.18 -3.12
C SER A 335 21.66 -0.19 -2.39
N LEU A 336 20.73 -1.01 -2.87
CA LEU A 336 19.47 -1.26 -2.18
C LEU A 336 19.71 -1.99 -0.85
N PRO A 337 18.86 -1.76 0.17
CA PRO A 337 18.87 -2.58 1.37
C PRO A 337 18.64 -4.05 1.02
N GLY A 338 19.44 -4.96 1.56
CA GLY A 338 19.40 -6.38 1.21
C GLY A 338 18.02 -7.04 1.41
N GLU A 339 17.23 -6.52 2.36
CA GLU A 339 15.87 -6.98 2.63
C GLU A 339 14.85 -6.57 1.54
N THR A 340 15.15 -5.57 0.72
CA THR A 340 14.27 -5.08 -0.34
C THR A 340 14.76 -5.42 -1.74
N ASP A 341 16.08 -5.64 -1.91
CA ASP A 341 16.70 -6.00 -3.19
C ASP A 341 16.21 -7.38 -3.65
N ILE A 342 15.68 -7.47 -4.87
CA ILE A 342 15.25 -8.74 -5.48
C ILE A 342 16.38 -9.76 -5.62
N LYS A 343 17.64 -9.34 -5.52
CA LYS A 343 18.79 -10.26 -5.49
C LYS A 343 18.71 -11.28 -4.36
N ARG A 344 17.94 -11.02 -3.27
CA ARG A 344 17.67 -12.02 -2.23
C ARG A 344 16.90 -13.25 -2.77
N PHE A 345 16.30 -13.13 -3.94
CA PHE A 345 15.56 -14.19 -4.63
C PHE A 345 16.29 -14.80 -5.83
N ARG A 346 17.61 -14.62 -5.95
CA ARG A 346 18.43 -15.17 -7.05
C ARG A 346 18.22 -16.66 -7.31
N LYS A 347 17.86 -17.43 -6.29
CA LYS A 347 17.53 -18.85 -6.43
C LYS A 347 16.35 -19.07 -7.39
N TYR A 348 15.33 -18.25 -7.31
CA TYR A 348 14.14 -18.37 -8.16
C TYR A 348 14.43 -17.96 -9.61
N SER A 349 15.22 -16.91 -9.84
CA SER A 349 15.59 -16.50 -11.19
C SER A 349 16.41 -17.58 -11.92
N ARG A 350 17.37 -18.22 -11.23
CA ARG A 350 18.16 -19.32 -11.82
C ARG A 350 17.28 -20.50 -12.27
N LEU A 351 16.26 -20.84 -11.49
CA LEU A 351 15.32 -21.92 -11.82
C LEU A 351 14.45 -21.55 -13.03
N ALA A 352 13.94 -20.34 -13.09
CA ALA A 352 13.11 -19.86 -14.19
C ALA A 352 13.86 -19.87 -15.53
N TYR A 353 15.10 -19.37 -15.55
CA TYR A 353 15.89 -19.28 -16.80
C TYR A 353 16.61 -20.56 -17.18
N SER A 354 16.83 -21.50 -16.27
CA SER A 354 17.31 -22.84 -16.62
C SER A 354 16.23 -23.67 -17.32
N ALA A 355 14.96 -23.45 -16.97
CA ALA A 355 13.83 -24.13 -17.60
C ALA A 355 13.49 -23.63 -19.03
N GLN A 356 13.89 -22.40 -19.39
CA GLN A 356 13.67 -21.83 -20.73
C GLN A 356 14.73 -22.28 -21.78
N LYS A 357 15.78 -23.02 -21.36
CA LYS A 357 16.84 -23.52 -22.25
C LYS A 357 16.56 -24.93 -22.82
N TYR A 358 15.40 -25.48 -22.59
CA TYR A 358 14.90 -26.73 -23.16
C TYR A 358 13.55 -26.46 -23.82
#